data_f3cdc49f46f907aed3e293d1c24c2e71
#
_entry.id   f3cdc49f46f907aed3e293d1c24c2e71
#
_cell.length_a   1.000
_cell.length_b   1.000
_cell.length_c   1.000
_cell.angle_alpha   90.00
_cell.angle_beta   90.00
_cell.angle_gamma   90.00
#
_symmetry.space_group_name_H-M   'P 1'
#
loop_
_entity.id
_entity.type
_entity.pdbx_description
1 polymer ?
#
loop_
_entity_poly.entity_id
_entity_poly.type
_entity_poly.pdbx_seq_one_letter_code
_entity_poly.pdbx_strand_id
1 'polypeptide(L)'
;MPGGWKRVIRAVCPSPVVELARGLLWRLALRRSLMRGEVPSFADFVGYETLVRFLTDQEAYRLPGDFVEIGAFLGGGTAKLAALAASIGKSVWVVDIFDPNFDHTATVAGVKMSDMYAHFLRHASQEEIFHRVTKPHAKHLRVIRGDSREVAFPPGTDFSFGFIDGNHDPAWVENDFRLVWPRIVPGGWIGFHDYGGDLPLVTSTINELMGEYSEQIAQTVKIQEKTIILACKSGGARSFSY
;
A
#
# COMPACT_ATOMS: atom_id res chain seq x y z
N MET A 1 -8.38 22.60 11.10
CA MET A 1 -9.35 21.70 11.72
C MET A 1 -9.59 20.50 10.81
N PRO A 2 -9.04 19.33 11.13
CA PRO A 2 -9.47 18.09 10.50
C PRO A 2 -9.62 17.01 11.56
N GLY A 3 -10.81 16.82 12.07
CA GLY A 3 -11.13 15.82 13.10
C GLY A 3 -12.48 15.15 12.89
N GLY A 4 -13.10 15.33 11.72
CA GLY A 4 -14.51 14.97 11.51
C GLY A 4 -14.79 13.53 11.09
N TRP A 5 -13.88 12.86 10.43
CA TRP A 5 -14.18 11.56 9.79
C TRP A 5 -14.05 10.35 10.74
N LYS A 6 -13.12 10.39 11.70
CA LYS A 6 -12.96 9.30 12.70
C LYS A 6 -14.11 9.21 13.71
N ARG A 7 -14.94 10.27 13.86
CA ARG A 7 -16.11 10.28 14.75
C ARG A 7 -17.39 9.74 14.12
N VAL A 8 -17.49 9.67 12.81
CA VAL A 8 -18.71 9.25 12.10
C VAL A 8 -18.85 7.73 12.05
N ILE A 9 -17.76 6.98 12.17
CA ILE A 9 -17.81 5.50 12.17
C ILE A 9 -18.32 4.92 13.50
N ARG A 10 -18.27 5.69 14.60
CA ARG A 10 -18.66 5.23 15.95
C ARG A 10 -20.11 5.43 16.35
N ALA A 11 -20.94 6.06 15.55
CA ALA A 11 -22.34 6.30 15.92
C ALA A 11 -23.27 5.73 14.85
N VAL A 12 -24.11 4.81 15.27
CA VAL A 12 -25.29 4.29 14.61
C VAL A 12 -25.05 2.95 13.93
N CYS A 13 -25.61 1.90 14.52
CA CYS A 13 -25.96 0.68 13.80
C CYS A 13 -26.84 1.11 12.59
N PRO A 14 -26.32 1.08 11.35
CA PRO A 14 -27.06 1.70 10.24
C PRO A 14 -28.25 0.83 9.90
N SER A 15 -29.42 1.46 9.68
CA SER A 15 -30.55 0.72 9.16
C SER A 15 -30.18 0.14 7.78
N PRO A 16 -30.72 -1.03 7.40
CA PRO A 16 -30.44 -1.63 6.09
C PRO A 16 -30.64 -0.67 4.91
N VAL A 17 -31.53 0.30 5.03
CA VAL A 17 -31.80 1.33 4.03
C VAL A 17 -30.62 2.30 3.88
N VAL A 18 -30.00 2.72 5.01
CA VAL A 18 -28.85 3.63 5.00
C VAL A 18 -27.63 2.92 4.36
N GLU A 19 -27.43 1.64 4.66
CA GLU A 19 -26.37 0.83 4.07
C GLU A 19 -26.56 0.65 2.56
N LEU A 20 -27.79 0.37 2.12
CA LEU A 20 -28.11 0.26 0.70
C LEU A 20 -27.86 1.59 -0.04
N ALA A 21 -28.28 2.70 0.56
CA ALA A 21 -28.06 4.04 -0.02
C ALA A 21 -26.58 4.39 -0.12
N ARG A 22 -25.79 4.11 0.92
CA ARG A 22 -24.33 4.30 0.90
C ARG A 22 -23.66 3.47 -0.22
N GLY A 23 -24.08 2.21 -0.38
CA GLY A 23 -23.56 1.37 -1.45
C GLY A 23 -23.89 1.86 -2.84
N LEU A 24 -25.09 2.38 -3.03
CA LEU A 24 -25.48 2.96 -4.32
C LEU A 24 -24.69 4.24 -4.62
N LEU A 25 -24.57 5.13 -3.64
CA LEU A 25 -23.78 6.37 -3.77
C LEU A 25 -22.32 6.07 -4.05
N TRP A 26 -21.74 5.07 -3.37
CA TRP A 26 -20.38 4.62 -3.62
C TRP A 26 -20.18 4.11 -5.06
N ARG A 27 -21.08 3.24 -5.55
CA ARG A 27 -21.04 2.75 -6.93
C ARG A 27 -21.17 3.86 -7.97
N LEU A 28 -22.03 4.84 -7.71
CA LEU A 28 -22.19 6.00 -8.59
C LEU A 28 -20.94 6.89 -8.57
N ALA A 29 -20.32 7.12 -7.40
CA ALA A 29 -19.09 7.86 -7.28
C ALA A 29 -17.93 7.14 -8.00
N LEU A 30 -17.78 5.83 -7.79
CA LEU A 30 -16.81 5.01 -8.50
C LEU A 30 -16.98 5.11 -10.01
N ARG A 31 -18.22 4.91 -10.50
CA ARG A 31 -18.51 4.99 -11.93
C ARG A 31 -18.16 6.36 -12.51
N ARG A 32 -18.51 7.45 -11.81
CA ARG A 32 -18.20 8.82 -12.25
C ARG A 32 -16.69 9.06 -12.32
N SER A 33 -15.95 8.66 -11.28
CA SER A 33 -14.49 8.82 -11.22
C SER A 33 -13.80 8.00 -12.31
N LEU A 34 -14.25 6.76 -12.55
CA LEU A 34 -13.73 5.93 -13.63
C LEU A 34 -14.00 6.51 -15.02
N MET A 35 -15.19 7.12 -15.22
CA MET A 35 -15.52 7.79 -16.48
C MET A 35 -14.70 9.05 -16.74
N ARG A 36 -14.25 9.76 -15.67
CA ARG A 36 -13.42 10.95 -15.75
C ARG A 36 -11.92 10.65 -15.74
N GLY A 37 -11.52 9.39 -15.53
CA GLY A 37 -10.12 8.99 -15.36
C GLY A 37 -9.53 9.43 -14.01
N GLU A 38 -10.37 9.86 -13.05
CA GLU A 38 -9.97 10.23 -11.71
C GLU A 38 -9.90 8.98 -10.82
N VAL A 39 -8.92 8.91 -9.93
CA VAL A 39 -8.87 7.87 -8.90
C VAL A 39 -9.84 8.24 -7.78
N PRO A 40 -10.83 7.40 -7.46
CA PRO A 40 -11.78 7.69 -6.40
C PRO A 40 -11.07 7.70 -5.03
N SER A 41 -11.40 8.65 -4.17
CA SER A 41 -10.82 8.76 -2.83
C SER A 41 -11.02 7.51 -1.95
N PHE A 42 -12.10 6.76 -2.18
CA PHE A 42 -12.35 5.50 -1.46
C PHE A 42 -11.59 4.30 -2.02
N ALA A 43 -10.89 4.43 -3.14
CA ALA A 43 -9.99 3.42 -3.67
C ALA A 43 -8.54 3.61 -3.16
N ASP A 44 -8.31 4.67 -2.40
CA ASP A 44 -7.02 4.98 -1.77
C ASP A 44 -7.26 5.54 -0.35
N PHE A 45 -7.28 4.66 0.63
CA PHE A 45 -7.47 5.02 2.04
C PHE A 45 -6.20 5.58 2.69
N VAL A 46 -5.06 5.22 2.18
CA VAL A 46 -3.75 5.64 2.68
C VAL A 46 -3.44 7.09 2.29
N GLY A 47 -3.82 7.49 1.10
CA GLY A 47 -3.48 8.80 0.52
C GLY A 47 -2.10 8.78 -0.10
N TYR A 48 -1.92 7.99 -1.14
CA TYR A 48 -0.66 7.80 -1.85
C TYR A 48 -0.09 9.07 -2.49
N GLU A 49 -0.85 10.17 -2.58
CA GLU A 49 -0.29 11.48 -2.91
C GLU A 49 0.86 11.84 -1.97
N THR A 50 0.74 11.46 -0.70
CA THR A 50 1.79 11.68 0.29
C THR A 50 3.04 10.87 -0.02
N LEU A 51 2.89 9.60 -0.44
CA LEU A 51 4.00 8.75 -0.86
C LEU A 51 4.65 9.26 -2.14
N VAL A 52 3.84 9.62 -3.16
CA VAL A 52 4.35 10.20 -4.42
C VAL A 52 5.14 11.47 -4.16
N ARG A 53 4.63 12.36 -3.30
CA ARG A 53 5.35 13.57 -2.88
C ARG A 53 6.64 13.22 -2.15
N PHE A 54 6.60 12.32 -1.19
CA PHE A 54 7.78 11.85 -0.46
C PHE A 54 8.86 11.33 -1.42
N LEU A 55 8.50 10.43 -2.35
CA LEU A 55 9.42 9.89 -3.34
C LEU A 55 10.04 10.96 -4.24
N THR A 56 9.28 12.01 -4.52
CA THR A 56 9.75 13.15 -5.31
C THR A 56 10.71 14.01 -4.48
N ASP A 57 10.36 14.32 -3.24
CA ASP A 57 11.17 15.15 -2.33
C ASP A 57 12.50 14.46 -1.95
N GLN A 58 12.49 13.12 -1.82
CA GLN A 58 13.69 12.31 -1.54
C GLN A 58 14.48 11.93 -2.81
N GLU A 59 14.03 12.36 -3.98
CA GLU A 59 14.61 12.00 -5.28
C GLU A 59 14.75 10.49 -5.52
N ALA A 60 14.00 9.66 -4.76
CA ALA A 60 14.03 8.19 -4.86
C ALA A 60 13.66 7.69 -6.27
N TYR A 61 12.90 8.47 -7.02
CA TYR A 61 12.55 8.19 -8.41
C TYR A 61 13.76 8.18 -9.36
N ARG A 62 14.88 8.81 -8.99
CA ARG A 62 16.13 8.82 -9.79
C ARG A 62 16.99 7.57 -9.62
N LEU A 63 16.75 6.80 -8.55
CA LEU A 63 17.50 5.57 -8.29
C LEU A 63 17.13 4.50 -9.33
N PRO A 64 18.03 3.55 -9.63
CA PRO A 64 17.68 2.42 -10.50
C PRO A 64 16.62 1.53 -9.84
N GLY A 65 15.99 0.65 -10.65
CA GLY A 65 14.95 -0.26 -10.19
C GLY A 65 13.54 0.33 -10.30
N ASP A 66 12.58 -0.55 -10.26
CA ASP A 66 11.16 -0.27 -10.33
C ASP A 66 10.58 0.09 -8.95
N PHE A 67 9.27 0.22 -8.84
CA PHE A 67 8.55 0.26 -7.58
C PHE A 67 7.87 -1.08 -7.32
N VAL A 68 7.60 -1.40 -6.04
CA VAL A 68 6.82 -2.58 -5.65
C VAL A 68 5.80 -2.23 -4.59
N GLU A 69 4.63 -2.82 -4.68
CA GLU A 69 3.51 -2.69 -3.75
C GLU A 69 3.03 -4.09 -3.38
N ILE A 70 2.94 -4.38 -2.08
CA ILE A 70 2.32 -5.59 -1.55
C ILE A 70 1.01 -5.17 -0.89
N GLY A 71 -0.12 -5.66 -1.44
CA GLY A 71 -1.45 -5.20 -1.05
C GLY A 71 -1.86 -3.95 -1.83
N ALA A 72 -2.76 -4.12 -2.79
CA ALA A 72 -3.18 -3.04 -3.69
C ALA A 72 -4.66 -2.67 -3.52
N PHE A 73 -5.41 -3.51 -2.83
CA PHE A 73 -6.85 -3.37 -2.59
C PHE A 73 -7.63 -3.02 -3.87
N LEU A 74 -8.18 -1.80 -3.98
CA LEU A 74 -8.94 -1.35 -5.17
C LEU A 74 -8.08 -0.63 -6.21
N GLY A 75 -6.76 -0.55 -6.00
CA GLY A 75 -5.80 0.00 -6.95
C GLY A 75 -5.72 1.52 -7.01
N GLY A 76 -6.32 2.22 -6.04
CA GLY A 76 -6.25 3.68 -6.02
C GLY A 76 -4.86 4.21 -5.74
N GLY A 77 -4.17 3.61 -4.77
CA GLY A 77 -2.77 3.86 -4.46
C GLY A 77 -1.87 3.46 -5.63
N THR A 78 -2.06 2.24 -6.12
CA THR A 78 -1.34 1.71 -7.29
C THR A 78 -1.40 2.65 -8.49
N ALA A 79 -2.59 3.19 -8.81
CA ALA A 79 -2.75 4.10 -9.95
C ALA A 79 -1.90 5.38 -9.81
N LYS A 80 -1.74 5.90 -8.59
CA LYS A 80 -0.93 7.08 -8.30
C LYS A 80 0.57 6.78 -8.39
N LEU A 81 1.02 5.65 -7.84
CA LEU A 81 2.40 5.17 -8.01
C LEU A 81 2.71 4.91 -9.49
N ALA A 82 1.76 4.29 -10.22
CA ALA A 82 1.92 4.00 -11.64
C ALA A 82 1.95 5.27 -12.50
N ALA A 83 1.24 6.33 -12.13
CA ALA A 83 1.33 7.63 -12.80
C ALA A 83 2.73 8.23 -12.64
N LEU A 84 3.31 8.18 -11.42
CA LEU A 84 4.70 8.59 -11.20
C LEU A 84 5.66 7.70 -12.00
N ALA A 85 5.54 6.37 -11.88
CA ALA A 85 6.39 5.43 -12.59
C ALA A 85 6.37 5.66 -14.11
N ALA A 86 5.19 5.88 -14.69
CA ALA A 86 5.01 6.19 -16.10
C ALA A 86 5.76 7.45 -16.53
N SER A 87 5.76 8.50 -15.69
CA SER A 87 6.41 9.78 -15.99
C SER A 87 7.95 9.68 -16.04
N ILE A 88 8.52 8.64 -15.44
CA ILE A 88 9.97 8.43 -15.30
C ILE A 88 10.46 7.13 -15.96
N GLY A 89 9.60 6.45 -16.72
CA GLY A 89 9.97 5.23 -17.45
C GLY A 89 10.15 3.98 -16.60
N LYS A 90 9.53 3.94 -15.40
CA LYS A 90 9.53 2.79 -14.49
C LYS A 90 8.23 2.00 -14.56
N SER A 91 8.21 0.84 -13.87
CA SER A 91 7.01 0.03 -13.63
C SER A 91 6.71 -0.04 -12.13
N VAL A 92 5.49 -0.45 -11.80
CA VAL A 92 5.09 -0.86 -10.45
C VAL A 92 4.78 -2.36 -10.47
N TRP A 93 5.52 -3.11 -9.69
CA TRP A 93 5.21 -4.49 -9.40
C TRP A 93 4.15 -4.51 -8.30
N VAL A 94 3.08 -5.26 -8.51
CA VAL A 94 1.94 -5.34 -7.58
C VAL A 94 1.74 -6.79 -7.22
N VAL A 95 1.77 -7.08 -5.93
CA VAL A 95 1.44 -8.40 -5.39
C VAL A 95 0.17 -8.27 -4.57
N ASP A 96 -0.89 -8.95 -4.97
CA ASP A 96 -2.16 -8.98 -4.23
C ASP A 96 -2.85 -10.33 -4.46
N ILE A 97 -3.45 -10.88 -3.43
CA ILE A 97 -4.21 -12.13 -3.53
C ILE A 97 -5.59 -11.90 -4.16
N PHE A 98 -6.10 -10.66 -4.11
CA PHE A 98 -7.44 -10.24 -4.53
C PHE A 98 -8.57 -11.08 -3.88
N ASP A 99 -8.35 -11.49 -2.64
CA ASP A 99 -9.36 -12.15 -1.80
C ASP A 99 -9.61 -11.31 -0.55
N PRO A 100 -10.76 -10.63 -0.46
CA PRO A 100 -11.09 -9.78 0.69
C PRO A 100 -11.30 -10.58 1.99
N ASN A 101 -11.42 -11.90 1.92
CA ASN A 101 -11.57 -12.75 3.09
C ASN A 101 -10.23 -13.30 3.61
N PHE A 102 -9.13 -12.99 2.96
CA PHE A 102 -7.83 -13.55 3.28
C PHE A 102 -7.23 -13.00 4.58
N ASP A 103 -7.51 -11.74 4.91
CA ASP A 103 -7.01 -11.11 6.12
C ASP A 103 -8.04 -11.24 7.27
N HIS A 104 -7.70 -12.03 8.27
CA HIS A 104 -8.53 -12.27 9.46
C HIS A 104 -8.10 -11.46 10.69
N THR A 105 -7.10 -10.59 10.55
CA THR A 105 -6.66 -9.73 11.66
C THR A 105 -7.78 -8.78 12.09
N ALA A 106 -7.73 -8.34 13.34
CA ALA A 106 -8.72 -7.45 13.89
C ALA A 106 -8.05 -6.23 14.54
N THR A 107 -8.69 -5.08 14.38
CA THR A 107 -8.31 -3.86 15.07
C THR A 107 -8.50 -3.99 16.59
N VAL A 108 -7.92 -3.07 17.37
CA VAL A 108 -8.15 -3.00 18.83
C VAL A 108 -9.63 -2.84 19.20
N ALA A 109 -10.46 -2.34 18.30
CA ALA A 109 -11.91 -2.26 18.45
C ALA A 109 -12.65 -3.55 18.09
N GLY A 110 -11.94 -4.63 17.71
CA GLY A 110 -12.50 -5.92 17.34
C GLY A 110 -13.11 -5.96 15.93
N VAL A 111 -12.85 -4.97 15.07
CA VAL A 111 -13.29 -4.99 13.67
C VAL A 111 -12.32 -5.82 12.87
N LYS A 112 -12.80 -6.89 12.22
CA LYS A 112 -11.98 -7.72 11.34
C LYS A 112 -11.73 -7.03 10.00
N MET A 113 -10.53 -7.16 9.48
CA MET A 113 -10.16 -6.60 8.18
C MET A 113 -11.00 -7.18 7.05
N SER A 114 -11.27 -8.49 7.06
CA SER A 114 -12.16 -9.14 6.09
C SER A 114 -13.58 -8.56 6.09
N ASP A 115 -14.15 -8.24 7.28
CA ASP A 115 -15.48 -7.63 7.38
C ASP A 115 -15.47 -6.22 6.81
N MET A 116 -14.40 -5.47 7.05
CA MET A 116 -14.22 -4.13 6.52
C MET A 116 -14.13 -4.16 4.98
N TYR A 117 -13.32 -5.06 4.42
CA TYR A 117 -13.20 -5.21 2.96
C TYR A 117 -14.53 -5.65 2.32
N ALA A 118 -15.22 -6.64 2.90
CA ALA A 118 -16.52 -7.08 2.43
C ALA A 118 -17.57 -5.96 2.44
N HIS A 119 -17.55 -5.08 3.46
CA HIS A 119 -18.41 -3.91 3.54
C HIS A 119 -18.18 -2.94 2.37
N PHE A 120 -16.93 -2.69 1.99
CA PHE A 120 -16.61 -1.81 0.86
C PHE A 120 -16.93 -2.44 -0.49
N LEU A 121 -16.64 -3.73 -0.66
CA LEU A 121 -16.79 -4.42 -1.94
C LEU A 121 -18.24 -4.76 -2.30
N ARG A 122 -19.09 -5.06 -1.33
CA ARG A 122 -20.52 -5.37 -1.52
C ARG A 122 -20.80 -6.29 -2.71
N HIS A 123 -20.14 -7.43 -2.76
CA HIS A 123 -20.23 -8.42 -3.83
C HIS A 123 -19.58 -8.02 -5.16
N ALA A 124 -18.90 -6.89 -5.25
CA ALA A 124 -18.08 -6.56 -6.41
C ALA A 124 -16.74 -7.30 -6.32
N SER A 125 -16.19 -7.69 -7.45
CA SER A 125 -14.85 -8.27 -7.51
C SER A 125 -13.81 -7.20 -7.23
N GLN A 126 -12.96 -7.42 -6.22
CA GLN A 126 -11.82 -6.56 -5.89
C GLN A 126 -10.90 -6.41 -7.10
N GLU A 127 -10.54 -7.52 -7.74
CA GLU A 127 -9.66 -7.58 -8.90
C GLU A 127 -10.23 -6.82 -10.11
N GLU A 128 -11.53 -6.96 -10.38
CA GLU A 128 -12.17 -6.19 -11.46
C GLU A 128 -12.13 -4.68 -11.21
N ILE A 129 -12.35 -4.26 -9.95
CA ILE A 129 -12.26 -2.83 -9.60
C ILE A 129 -10.82 -2.36 -9.76
N PHE A 130 -9.84 -3.10 -9.23
CA PHE A 130 -8.42 -2.82 -9.38
C PHE A 130 -8.04 -2.59 -10.84
N HIS A 131 -8.38 -3.52 -11.73
CA HIS A 131 -8.07 -3.39 -13.15
C HIS A 131 -8.74 -2.20 -13.83
N ARG A 132 -9.95 -1.83 -13.41
CA ARG A 132 -10.64 -0.63 -13.91
C ARG A 132 -9.97 0.65 -13.44
N VAL A 133 -9.62 0.74 -12.16
CA VAL A 133 -8.97 1.91 -11.55
C VAL A 133 -7.59 2.14 -12.15
N THR A 134 -6.83 1.07 -12.34
CA THR A 134 -5.45 1.13 -12.82
C THR A 134 -5.31 1.14 -14.35
N LYS A 135 -6.41 0.94 -15.08
CA LYS A 135 -6.43 0.86 -16.55
C LYS A 135 -5.61 1.95 -17.28
N PRO A 136 -5.67 3.25 -16.87
CA PRO A 136 -4.90 4.29 -17.57
C PRO A 136 -3.39 4.05 -17.58
N HIS A 137 -2.87 3.30 -16.59
CA HIS A 137 -1.45 3.04 -16.40
C HIS A 137 -1.08 1.55 -16.53
N ALA A 138 -1.98 0.70 -17.06
CA ALA A 138 -1.82 -0.76 -17.11
C ALA A 138 -0.48 -1.21 -17.74
N LYS A 139 0.04 -0.48 -18.73
CA LYS A 139 1.34 -0.79 -19.38
C LYS A 139 2.56 -0.64 -18.46
N HIS A 140 2.40 0.08 -17.35
CA HIS A 140 3.43 0.28 -16.32
C HIS A 140 3.22 -0.61 -15.08
N LEU A 141 2.29 -1.55 -15.13
CA LEU A 141 2.01 -2.49 -14.05
C LEU A 141 2.50 -3.90 -14.40
N ARG A 142 3.03 -4.57 -13.39
CA ARG A 142 3.38 -5.99 -13.39
C ARG A 142 2.65 -6.64 -12.23
N VAL A 143 1.42 -7.10 -12.49
CA VAL A 143 0.56 -7.66 -11.46
C VAL A 143 0.85 -9.14 -11.28
N ILE A 144 1.13 -9.54 -10.04
CA ILE A 144 1.29 -10.91 -9.59
C ILE A 144 0.12 -11.20 -8.63
N ARG A 145 -0.82 -12.02 -9.10
CA ARG A 145 -1.91 -12.48 -8.26
C ARG A 145 -1.47 -13.67 -7.42
N GLY A 146 -1.50 -13.54 -6.11
CA GLY A 146 -1.15 -14.66 -5.20
C GLY A 146 -0.81 -14.22 -3.80
N ASP A 147 -0.66 -15.21 -2.92
CA ASP A 147 -0.11 -15.03 -1.58
C ASP A 147 1.36 -14.62 -1.69
N SER A 148 1.75 -13.51 -1.05
CA SER A 148 3.10 -12.98 -1.08
C SER A 148 4.16 -13.98 -0.59
N ARG A 149 3.77 -14.95 0.25
CA ARG A 149 4.66 -16.03 0.72
C ARG A 149 5.03 -17.04 -0.36
N GLU A 150 4.28 -17.08 -1.45
CA GLU A 150 4.51 -17.97 -2.59
C GLU A 150 5.11 -17.23 -3.80
N VAL A 151 5.27 -15.91 -3.70
CA VAL A 151 5.77 -15.07 -4.78
C VAL A 151 7.29 -15.06 -4.81
N ALA A 152 7.84 -15.15 -6.02
CA ALA A 152 9.24 -14.89 -6.29
C ALA A 152 9.36 -13.88 -7.45
N PHE A 153 10.13 -12.83 -7.25
CA PHE A 153 10.47 -11.92 -8.33
C PHE A 153 11.57 -12.53 -9.24
N PRO A 154 11.54 -12.26 -10.55
CA PRO A 154 12.60 -12.69 -11.45
C PRO A 154 14.00 -12.28 -10.97
N PRO A 155 15.04 -13.05 -11.27
CA PRO A 155 16.42 -12.63 -10.98
C PRO A 155 16.76 -11.27 -11.58
N GLY A 156 17.46 -10.42 -10.83
CA GLY A 156 17.83 -9.08 -11.26
C GLY A 156 16.71 -8.05 -11.18
N THR A 157 15.58 -8.39 -10.55
CA THR A 157 14.54 -7.40 -10.24
C THR A 157 14.97 -6.61 -9.00
N ASP A 158 15.18 -5.31 -9.17
CA ASP A 158 15.52 -4.38 -8.11
C ASP A 158 14.46 -3.28 -7.98
N PHE A 159 14.35 -2.72 -6.76
CA PHE A 159 13.36 -1.69 -6.45
C PHE A 159 14.02 -0.45 -5.87
N SER A 160 13.63 0.73 -6.34
CA SER A 160 13.97 1.99 -5.69
C SER A 160 12.98 2.37 -4.58
N PHE A 161 11.79 1.76 -4.60
CA PHE A 161 10.76 1.93 -3.58
C PHE A 161 9.92 0.67 -3.44
N GLY A 162 9.63 0.29 -2.18
CA GLY A 162 8.66 -0.74 -1.83
C GLY A 162 7.63 -0.18 -0.85
N PHE A 163 6.37 -0.61 -0.98
CA PHE A 163 5.32 -0.29 -0.01
C PHE A 163 4.57 -1.55 0.39
N ILE A 164 4.45 -1.77 1.70
CA ILE A 164 3.80 -2.94 2.29
C ILE A 164 2.53 -2.49 2.97
N ASP A 165 1.41 -2.95 2.47
CA ASP A 165 0.05 -2.68 2.93
C ASP A 165 -0.86 -3.89 2.63
N GLY A 166 -0.31 -5.09 2.86
CA GLY A 166 -0.96 -6.37 2.56
C GLY A 166 -1.73 -6.94 3.75
N ASN A 167 -1.50 -8.22 4.06
CA ASN A 167 -2.10 -8.87 5.23
C ASN A 167 -1.44 -8.35 6.52
N HIS A 168 -2.24 -8.10 7.56
CA HIS A 168 -1.80 -7.48 8.81
C HIS A 168 -1.36 -8.48 9.89
N ASP A 169 -1.35 -9.78 9.59
CA ASP A 169 -0.77 -10.76 10.49
C ASP A 169 0.77 -10.60 10.52
N PRO A 170 1.41 -10.65 11.69
CA PRO A 170 2.86 -10.52 11.83
C PRO A 170 3.68 -11.37 10.87
N ALA A 171 3.25 -12.61 10.61
CA ALA A 171 3.98 -13.51 9.72
C ALA A 171 3.99 -13.03 8.26
N TRP A 172 2.92 -12.35 7.80
CA TRP A 172 2.89 -11.74 6.47
C TRP A 172 3.67 -10.45 6.41
N VAL A 173 3.54 -9.58 7.42
CA VAL A 173 4.33 -8.33 7.48
C VAL A 173 5.82 -8.63 7.44
N GLU A 174 6.28 -9.64 8.20
CA GLU A 174 7.67 -10.09 8.19
C GLU A 174 8.06 -10.68 6.83
N ASN A 175 7.23 -11.57 6.26
CA ASN A 175 7.46 -12.16 4.96
C ASN A 175 7.61 -11.11 3.86
N ASP A 176 6.70 -10.15 3.83
CA ASP A 176 6.65 -9.11 2.80
C ASP A 176 7.88 -8.21 2.86
N PHE A 177 8.33 -7.87 4.08
CA PHE A 177 9.59 -7.19 4.26
C PHE A 177 10.76 -8.02 3.73
N ARG A 178 10.88 -9.29 4.13
CA ARG A 178 11.98 -10.19 3.73
C ARG A 178 11.96 -10.50 2.23
N LEU A 179 10.80 -10.45 1.58
CA LEU A 179 10.64 -10.59 0.13
C LEU A 179 11.16 -9.36 -0.61
N VAL A 180 10.89 -8.14 -0.09
CA VAL A 180 11.16 -6.87 -0.77
C VAL A 180 12.51 -6.28 -0.38
N TRP A 181 12.88 -6.25 0.92
CA TRP A 181 14.06 -5.55 1.43
C TRP A 181 15.38 -5.92 0.74
N PRO A 182 15.69 -7.21 0.47
CA PRO A 182 16.94 -7.57 -0.22
C PRO A 182 17.07 -6.92 -1.60
N ARG A 183 15.93 -6.60 -2.24
CA ARG A 183 15.85 -6.03 -3.59
C ARG A 183 15.78 -4.51 -3.61
N ILE A 184 15.61 -3.86 -2.45
CA ILE A 184 15.71 -2.40 -2.38
C ILE A 184 17.16 -2.02 -2.65
N VAL A 185 17.36 -1.14 -3.64
CA VAL A 185 18.69 -0.63 -3.98
C VAL A 185 19.24 0.28 -2.87
N PRO A 186 20.58 0.43 -2.76
CA PRO A 186 21.16 1.40 -1.84
C PRO A 186 20.59 2.81 -2.04
N GLY A 187 20.16 3.46 -0.96
CA GLY A 187 19.45 4.75 -0.97
C GLY A 187 17.96 4.65 -1.30
N GLY A 188 17.48 3.47 -1.69
CA GLY A 188 16.05 3.21 -1.90
C GLY A 188 15.27 3.12 -0.59
N TRP A 189 13.96 3.12 -0.68
CA TRP A 189 13.08 3.19 0.46
C TRP A 189 12.10 2.02 0.50
N ILE A 190 11.77 1.59 1.71
CA ILE A 190 10.63 0.72 1.98
C ILE A 190 9.69 1.43 2.95
N GLY A 191 8.39 1.38 2.69
CA GLY A 191 7.35 1.93 3.54
C GLY A 191 6.38 0.86 4.01
N PHE A 192 5.78 1.09 5.18
CA PHE A 192 4.71 0.28 5.75
C PHE A 192 3.53 1.16 6.13
N HIS A 193 2.34 0.67 5.88
CA HIS A 193 1.11 1.23 6.42
C HIS A 193 0.81 0.68 7.83
N ASP A 194 -0.23 1.23 8.48
CA ASP A 194 -0.74 0.85 9.81
C ASP A 194 0.24 0.95 10.97
N TYR A 195 1.37 1.61 10.78
CA TYR A 195 2.32 1.88 11.84
C TYR A 195 1.79 2.93 12.83
N GLY A 196 1.62 2.52 14.09
CA GLY A 196 1.05 3.38 15.14
C GLY A 196 -0.47 3.55 15.03
N GLY A 197 -1.14 2.73 14.22
CA GLY A 197 -2.59 2.69 14.07
C GLY A 197 -3.30 1.72 15.02
N ASP A 198 -4.47 1.27 14.58
CA ASP A 198 -5.37 0.41 15.37
C ASP A 198 -4.98 -1.10 15.28
N LEU A 199 -3.82 -1.42 14.67
CA LEU A 199 -3.27 -2.76 14.50
C LEU A 199 -1.90 -2.87 15.23
N PRO A 200 -1.89 -3.03 16.57
CA PRO A 200 -0.65 -2.94 17.37
C PRO A 200 0.39 -4.02 17.03
N LEU A 201 -0.04 -5.19 16.56
CA LEU A 201 0.89 -6.26 16.13
C LEU A 201 1.66 -5.88 14.86
N VAL A 202 1.06 -5.14 13.93
CA VAL A 202 1.77 -4.57 12.77
C VAL A 202 2.89 -3.65 13.26
N THR A 203 2.57 -2.74 14.18
CA THR A 203 3.55 -1.81 14.75
C THR A 203 4.70 -2.53 15.46
N SER A 204 4.41 -3.55 16.28
CA SER A 204 5.46 -4.31 17.00
C SER A 204 6.36 -5.06 16.03
N THR A 205 5.78 -5.75 15.04
CA THR A 205 6.55 -6.48 14.02
C THR A 205 7.45 -5.56 13.21
N ILE A 206 6.95 -4.40 12.80
CA ILE A 206 7.77 -3.41 12.08
C ILE A 206 8.93 -2.93 12.97
N ASN A 207 8.70 -2.67 14.27
CA ASN A 207 9.76 -2.25 15.18
C ASN A 207 10.83 -3.33 15.36
N GLU A 208 10.45 -4.60 15.44
CA GLU A 208 11.37 -5.74 15.51
C GLU A 208 12.22 -5.83 14.24
N LEU A 209 11.60 -5.72 13.06
CA LEU A 209 12.31 -5.70 11.77
C LEU A 209 13.28 -4.51 11.67
N MET A 210 12.83 -3.30 12.06
CA MET A 210 13.71 -2.12 12.06
C MET A 210 14.90 -2.29 13.01
N GLY A 211 14.72 -2.98 14.14
CA GLY A 211 15.81 -3.34 15.06
C GLY A 211 16.77 -4.36 14.46
N GLU A 212 16.25 -5.46 13.90
CA GLU A 212 17.04 -6.52 13.27
C GLU A 212 17.92 -5.99 12.11
N TYR A 213 17.37 -5.08 11.32
CA TYR A 213 18.04 -4.52 10.14
C TYR A 213 18.65 -3.14 10.37
N SER A 214 18.81 -2.72 11.62
CA SER A 214 19.26 -1.35 11.98
C SER A 214 20.57 -0.92 11.32
N GLU A 215 21.53 -1.83 11.17
CA GLU A 215 22.81 -1.55 10.49
C GLU A 215 22.65 -1.30 8.98
N GLN A 216 21.57 -1.79 8.38
CA GLN A 216 21.28 -1.61 6.96
C GLN A 216 20.35 -0.41 6.70
N ILE A 217 19.85 0.25 7.75
CA ILE A 217 18.94 1.38 7.66
C ILE A 217 19.69 2.67 7.92
N ALA A 218 19.73 3.57 6.93
CA ALA A 218 20.37 4.88 7.06
C ALA A 218 19.53 5.87 7.85
N GLN A 219 18.21 5.82 7.66
CA GLN A 219 17.25 6.69 8.35
C GLN A 219 15.84 6.12 8.28
N THR A 220 14.96 6.60 9.15
CA THR A 220 13.54 6.32 9.13
C THR A 220 12.75 7.62 9.15
N VAL A 221 11.58 7.64 8.49
CA VAL A 221 10.65 8.77 8.46
C VAL A 221 9.26 8.27 8.84
N LYS A 222 8.59 8.97 9.77
CA LYS A 222 7.22 8.65 10.17
C LYS A 222 6.27 9.73 9.66
N ILE A 223 5.19 9.30 9.03
CA ILE A 223 4.09 10.15 8.59
C ILE A 223 2.88 9.78 9.45
N GLN A 224 2.83 10.34 10.67
CA GLN A 224 1.89 9.91 11.72
C GLN A 224 0.43 10.07 11.33
N GLU A 225 0.07 11.15 10.64
CA GLU A 225 -1.30 11.41 10.18
C GLU A 225 -1.79 10.38 9.15
N LYS A 226 -0.87 9.59 8.61
CA LYS A 226 -1.13 8.52 7.62
C LYS A 226 -0.81 7.13 8.14
N THR A 227 -0.39 7.01 9.40
CA THR A 227 0.05 5.72 9.97
C THR A 227 1.12 5.02 9.13
N ILE A 228 2.05 5.81 8.55
CA ILE A 228 3.12 5.30 7.69
C ILE A 228 4.47 5.45 8.38
N ILE A 229 5.32 4.44 8.25
CA ILE A 229 6.76 4.53 8.50
C ILE A 229 7.52 4.14 7.24
N LEU A 230 8.60 4.86 6.94
CA LEU A 230 9.48 4.56 5.83
C LEU A 230 10.91 4.37 6.36
N ALA A 231 11.65 3.43 5.77
CA ALA A 231 13.06 3.18 6.04
C ALA A 231 13.88 3.29 4.76
N CYS A 232 14.97 4.05 4.81
CA CYS A 232 15.94 4.18 3.73
C CYS A 232 17.02 3.13 3.89
N LYS A 233 17.32 2.38 2.84
CA LYS A 233 18.44 1.43 2.84
C LYS A 233 19.76 2.17 2.76
N SER A 234 20.71 1.80 3.63
CA SER A 234 22.05 2.37 3.62
C SER A 234 22.71 2.23 2.25
N GLY A 235 23.30 3.30 1.77
CA GLY A 235 24.21 3.23 0.64
C GLY A 235 25.42 2.42 1.10
N GLY A 236 25.71 1.30 0.46
CA GLY A 236 27.02 0.66 0.67
C GLY A 236 28.11 1.71 0.49
N ALA A 237 29.14 1.67 1.31
CA ALA A 237 30.27 2.60 1.21
C ALA A 237 30.70 2.66 -0.27
N ARG A 238 30.44 3.77 -0.95
CA ARG A 238 31.08 4.01 -2.25
C ARG A 238 32.55 4.17 -1.93
N SER A 239 33.33 3.12 -2.19
CA SER A 239 34.78 3.25 -2.24
C SER A 239 35.04 4.22 -3.41
N PHE A 240 35.20 5.48 -3.12
CA PHE A 240 35.84 6.40 -4.04
C PHE A 240 37.34 6.01 -4.00
N SER A 241 37.75 5.20 -4.98
CA SER A 241 39.17 5.13 -5.33
C SER A 241 39.51 6.45 -6.00
N TYR A 242 40.29 7.26 -5.29
CA TYR A 242 40.98 8.43 -5.84
C TYR A 242 42.09 7.97 -6.78
#